data_a2053887e6f61943febac0810025f012
#
_entry.id   a2053887e6f61943febac0810025f012
#
_cell.length_a   1.000
_cell.length_b   1.000
_cell.length_c   1.000
_cell.angle_alpha   90.00
_cell.angle_beta   90.00
_cell.angle_gamma   90.00
#
_symmetry.space_group_name_H-M   'P 1'
#
loop_
_entity.id
_entity.type
_entity.pdbx_description
1 polymer ?
#
loop_
_entity_poly.entity_id
_entity_poly.type
_entity_poly.pdbx_seq_one_letter_code
_entity_poly.pdbx_strand_id
1 'polypeptide(L)'
;EKKDFHYNLWEIETGGSKTRYQWNVEAIKTLKQIEKEERVATDDEQKILSHYAGWGGIPEVFDEKNDLWRREYKELKEILTPAEYENARASVNNAFYTSPDIAMCINQALANFGVTKGNILEPSMGIGNFFGSMPDAMQNCKLYGVEMDDVTGRIAKQLYQNANITIAGFEDTKFPDNFFDAAVGNVPFGDYKVYDPKYNKLNFRVHDYFLAKALEQIRPGGIAAFITTKGTMDKANPNVRRYLAQRAELIGAIRLPNTAFKENAGTEVTSDILFFKKRERQIDIEPDWVHLGYTKDGIPVNSYFVEHPDMMLGTMEYDTGRFGDKSRYTICVNHKENFNIYESLSSAIGKLDATVTDFEIEEPEENEEIIEANPDVRNFTYTFLDGKLYFRQNSQMYLKEYPRTAEERIKVLDEIRKLTRNLIDIQTKGCSEEELKNCQEILNDKYDEFVNKYGAITSKANDRAFRDDADYPLLCSLENMDEDGEVTKADMFYKQTIKPEVTIDRVETAVEALNISISEYGEVNVPFMLSIYTPDINGYDEEKNNNFSDENRSDDAERQKLIEELRGLIFLNPSRYNENNMDVGWETADEYLSGNVRSKLALA
;
A
#
# COMPACT_ATOMS: atom_id res chain seq x y z
N GLU A 1 -4.82 20.44 24.05
CA GLU A 1 -5.82 19.66 23.31
C GLU A 1 -5.31 19.47 21.88
N LYS A 2 -5.38 18.23 21.34
CA LYS A 2 -4.95 17.95 19.97
C LYS A 2 -5.95 18.50 18.98
N LYS A 3 -5.45 19.08 17.88
CA LYS A 3 -6.25 19.68 16.82
C LYS A 3 -5.70 19.29 15.45
N ASP A 4 -6.59 19.18 14.47
CA ASP A 4 -6.24 18.97 13.07
C ASP A 4 -6.47 20.27 12.30
N PHE A 5 -5.56 20.55 11.38
CA PHE A 5 -5.60 21.72 10.53
C PHE A 5 -6.62 21.55 9.39
N HIS A 6 -7.36 22.62 9.07
CA HIS A 6 -8.29 22.67 7.94
C HIS A 6 -8.03 23.89 7.07
N TYR A 7 -7.96 23.66 5.75
CA TYR A 7 -7.83 24.76 4.80
C TYR A 7 -9.11 25.58 4.69
N ASN A 8 -8.95 26.89 4.66
CA ASN A 8 -9.98 27.80 4.20
C ASN A 8 -9.69 28.14 2.73
N LEU A 9 -10.58 27.77 1.82
CA LEU A 9 -10.41 28.00 0.37
C LEU A 9 -10.16 29.47 0.00
N TRP A 10 -10.68 30.39 0.79
CA TRP A 10 -10.53 31.83 0.55
C TRP A 10 -9.18 32.39 1.01
N GLU A 11 -8.37 31.60 1.71
CA GLU A 11 -7.08 31.99 2.29
C GLU A 11 -5.90 31.22 1.66
N ILE A 12 -6.12 30.51 0.54
CA ILE A 12 -5.05 29.79 -0.14
C ILE A 12 -4.14 30.80 -0.84
N GLU A 13 -2.90 30.88 -0.37
CA GLU A 13 -1.89 31.76 -0.93
C GLU A 13 -1.06 31.02 -1.99
N THR A 14 -0.75 31.74 -3.08
CA THR A 14 0.19 31.27 -4.11
C THR A 14 1.44 32.15 -4.09
N GLY A 15 2.62 31.54 -4.25
CA GLY A 15 3.88 32.25 -4.16
C GLY A 15 4.88 31.86 -5.26
N GLY A 16 5.70 32.82 -5.68
CA GLY A 16 6.84 32.54 -6.54
C GLY A 16 7.94 31.75 -5.83
N SER A 17 8.97 31.32 -6.57
CA SER A 17 10.04 30.44 -6.04
C SER A 17 10.71 30.95 -4.76
N LYS A 18 11.00 32.26 -4.67
CA LYS A 18 11.61 32.82 -3.44
C LYS A 18 10.63 32.88 -2.26
N THR A 19 9.35 33.11 -2.51
CA THR A 19 8.31 33.07 -1.48
C THR A 19 8.14 31.65 -0.92
N ARG A 20 8.07 30.65 -1.82
CA ARG A 20 8.01 29.22 -1.39
C ARG A 20 9.23 28.82 -0.57
N TYR A 21 10.41 29.27 -0.95
CA TYR A 21 11.61 29.04 -0.16
C TYR A 21 11.47 29.63 1.26
N GLN A 22 10.99 30.88 1.37
CA GLN A 22 10.78 31.52 2.68
C GLN A 22 9.76 30.75 3.52
N TRP A 23 8.66 30.33 2.94
CA TRP A 23 7.65 29.50 3.61
C TRP A 23 8.23 28.18 4.10
N ASN A 24 9.03 27.49 3.28
CA ASN A 24 9.69 26.24 3.69
C ASN A 24 10.64 26.46 4.86
N VAL A 25 11.45 27.51 4.82
CA VAL A 25 12.39 27.84 5.89
C VAL A 25 11.66 28.21 7.18
N GLU A 26 10.60 28.99 7.09
CA GLU A 26 9.79 29.38 8.25
C GLU A 26 9.10 28.16 8.88
N ALA A 27 8.51 27.29 8.07
CA ALA A 27 7.91 26.05 8.53
C ALA A 27 8.94 25.12 9.22
N ILE A 28 10.14 24.97 8.65
CA ILE A 28 11.21 24.15 9.25
C ILE A 28 11.68 24.75 10.59
N LYS A 29 11.87 26.06 10.66
CA LYS A 29 12.28 26.73 11.90
C LYS A 29 11.20 26.58 12.98
N THR A 30 9.93 26.73 12.61
CA THR A 30 8.78 26.56 13.50
C THR A 30 8.69 25.11 14.00
N LEU A 31 8.81 24.13 13.10
CA LEU A 31 8.86 22.70 13.46
C LEU A 31 9.94 22.42 14.51
N LYS A 32 11.18 22.85 14.23
CA LYS A 32 12.31 22.61 15.14
C LYS A 32 12.14 23.29 16.50
N GLN A 33 11.45 24.44 16.55
CA GLN A 33 11.13 25.11 17.82
C GLN A 33 10.08 24.31 18.61
N ILE A 34 9.01 23.82 17.96
CA ILE A 34 7.97 22.99 18.57
C ILE A 34 8.57 21.72 19.16
N GLU A 35 9.43 21.05 18.39
CA GLU A 35 10.11 19.83 18.82
C GLU A 35 11.07 20.06 19.99
N LYS A 36 11.83 21.16 19.97
CA LYS A 36 12.71 21.54 21.08
C LYS A 36 11.94 21.81 22.39
N GLU A 37 10.70 22.30 22.27
CA GLU A 37 9.81 22.57 23.38
C GLU A 37 8.97 21.35 23.80
N GLU A 38 9.12 20.21 23.11
CA GLU A 38 8.41 18.94 23.35
C GLU A 38 6.88 19.10 23.45
N ARG A 39 6.29 19.88 22.55
CA ARG A 39 4.86 20.17 22.52
C ARG A 39 4.26 19.96 21.12
N VAL A 40 2.98 20.14 21.00
CA VAL A 40 2.26 20.20 19.72
C VAL A 40 2.13 21.63 19.22
N ALA A 41 1.92 21.79 17.91
CA ALA A 41 1.72 23.08 17.27
C ALA A 41 0.43 23.75 17.74
N THR A 42 0.47 25.06 17.88
CA THR A 42 -0.70 25.93 18.05
C THR A 42 -1.38 26.22 16.72
N ASP A 43 -2.59 26.76 16.73
CA ASP A 43 -3.35 27.11 15.51
C ASP A 43 -2.55 28.06 14.59
N ASP A 44 -1.83 29.04 15.16
CA ASP A 44 -0.99 29.97 14.39
C ASP A 44 0.24 29.30 13.80
N GLU A 45 0.86 28.38 14.55
CA GLU A 45 1.98 27.59 14.05
C GLU A 45 1.53 26.59 12.97
N GLN A 46 0.35 25.98 13.10
CA GLN A 46 -0.23 25.14 12.04
C GLN A 46 -0.43 25.93 10.74
N LYS A 47 -0.85 27.20 10.80
CA LYS A 47 -0.93 28.08 9.63
C LYS A 47 0.44 28.26 8.97
N ILE A 48 1.50 28.49 9.74
CA ILE A 48 2.88 28.61 9.23
C ILE A 48 3.30 27.28 8.59
N LEU A 49 3.08 26.17 9.28
CA LEU A 49 3.45 24.82 8.78
C LEU A 49 2.70 24.45 7.51
N SER A 50 1.45 24.88 7.34
CA SER A 50 0.63 24.58 6.16
C SER A 50 1.13 25.25 4.87
N HIS A 51 1.98 26.25 4.96
CA HIS A 51 2.64 26.88 3.81
C HIS A 51 3.87 26.10 3.30
N TYR A 52 4.29 25.04 3.97
CA TYR A 52 5.40 24.22 3.48
C TYR A 52 5.07 23.62 2.12
N ALA A 53 5.79 24.08 1.09
CA ALA A 53 5.51 23.75 -0.30
C ALA A 53 6.39 22.60 -0.88
N GLY A 54 7.31 22.06 -0.07
CA GLY A 54 8.31 21.12 -0.55
C GLY A 54 9.35 21.74 -1.49
N TRP A 55 10.14 20.92 -2.16
CA TRP A 55 11.29 21.39 -2.92
C TRP A 55 11.15 21.18 -4.44
N GLY A 56 10.10 20.53 -4.90
CA GLY A 56 9.92 20.20 -6.32
C GLY A 56 9.85 21.41 -7.24
N GLY A 57 9.28 22.51 -6.77
CA GLY A 57 9.17 23.77 -7.52
C GLY A 57 10.38 24.70 -7.44
N ILE A 58 11.41 24.36 -6.66
CA ILE A 58 12.60 25.20 -6.43
C ILE A 58 13.91 24.41 -6.35
N PRO A 59 14.20 23.55 -7.34
CA PRO A 59 15.40 22.71 -7.33
C PRO A 59 16.71 23.51 -7.33
N GLU A 60 16.67 24.76 -7.81
CA GLU A 60 17.81 25.65 -7.93
C GLU A 60 18.45 26.00 -6.57
N VAL A 61 17.73 25.87 -5.47
CA VAL A 61 18.25 26.14 -4.13
C VAL A 61 19.35 25.14 -3.72
N PHE A 62 19.38 23.96 -4.34
CA PHE A 62 20.40 22.93 -4.09
C PHE A 62 21.64 23.01 -5.00
N ASP A 63 21.65 23.98 -5.94
CA ASP A 63 22.79 24.21 -6.84
C ASP A 63 23.75 25.22 -6.21
N GLU A 64 24.88 24.72 -5.71
CA GLU A 64 25.96 25.55 -5.09
C GLU A 64 26.52 26.60 -6.06
N LYS A 65 26.44 26.35 -7.37
CA LYS A 65 26.98 27.24 -8.41
C LYS A 65 25.98 28.30 -8.86
N ASN A 66 24.76 28.25 -8.37
CA ASN A 66 23.72 29.21 -8.75
C ASN A 66 23.84 30.49 -7.92
N ASP A 67 24.41 31.55 -8.49
CA ASP A 67 24.61 32.83 -7.80
C ASP A 67 23.32 33.48 -7.29
N LEU A 68 22.19 33.25 -7.97
CA LEU A 68 20.88 33.80 -7.59
C LEU A 68 20.31 33.14 -6.32
N TRP A 69 20.81 31.96 -5.95
CA TRP A 69 20.37 31.18 -4.80
C TRP A 69 21.46 30.94 -3.76
N ARG A 70 22.63 31.56 -3.91
CA ARG A 70 23.81 31.34 -3.04
C ARG A 70 23.54 31.61 -1.56
N ARG A 71 22.72 32.63 -1.25
CA ARG A 71 22.36 32.95 0.14
C ARG A 71 21.47 31.87 0.74
N GLU A 72 20.42 31.50 0.01
CA GLU A 72 19.44 30.50 0.39
C GLU A 72 20.05 29.11 0.51
N TYR A 73 20.98 28.76 -0.40
CA TYR A 73 21.76 27.53 -0.31
C TYR A 73 22.53 27.41 1.02
N LYS A 74 23.22 28.48 1.43
CA LYS A 74 23.96 28.49 2.70
C LYS A 74 23.02 28.42 3.91
N GLU A 75 21.96 29.22 3.92
CA GLU A 75 20.97 29.23 5.00
C GLU A 75 20.34 27.84 5.16
N LEU A 76 20.00 27.16 4.06
CA LEU A 76 19.41 25.83 4.09
C LEU A 76 20.33 24.80 4.75
N LYS A 77 21.64 24.85 4.45
CA LYS A 77 22.65 24.01 5.10
C LYS A 77 22.87 24.29 6.57
N GLU A 78 22.55 25.49 7.04
CA GLU A 78 22.65 25.85 8.45
C GLU A 78 21.44 25.37 9.26
N ILE A 79 20.26 25.37 8.65
CA ILE A 79 18.99 25.01 9.34
C ILE A 79 18.69 23.53 9.30
N LEU A 80 19.17 22.78 8.29
CA LEU A 80 18.98 21.34 8.14
C LEU A 80 20.20 20.57 8.63
N THR A 81 19.95 19.43 9.25
CA THR A 81 21.01 18.45 9.46
C THR A 81 21.47 17.90 8.12
N PRO A 82 22.67 17.30 8.01
CA PRO A 82 23.14 16.69 6.76
C PRO A 82 22.14 15.68 6.18
N ALA A 83 21.52 14.84 7.01
CA ALA A 83 20.51 13.88 6.58
C ALA A 83 19.24 14.56 6.07
N GLU A 84 18.70 15.54 6.78
CA GLU A 84 17.54 16.33 6.34
C GLU A 84 17.82 17.06 5.02
N TYR A 85 19.04 17.59 4.84
CA TYR A 85 19.44 18.28 3.63
C TYR A 85 19.47 17.34 2.42
N GLU A 86 20.08 16.15 2.56
CA GLU A 86 20.12 15.17 1.47
C GLU A 86 18.71 14.62 1.14
N ASN A 87 17.88 14.40 2.14
CA ASN A 87 16.47 14.01 1.91
C ASN A 87 15.69 15.11 1.17
N ALA A 88 15.83 16.35 1.58
CA ALA A 88 15.22 17.50 0.90
C ALA A 88 15.70 17.62 -0.56
N ARG A 89 17.00 17.46 -0.79
CA ARG A 89 17.58 17.46 -2.14
C ARG A 89 17.06 16.30 -3.00
N ALA A 90 16.93 15.12 -2.43
CA ALA A 90 16.41 13.93 -3.12
C ALA A 90 14.92 14.07 -3.47
N SER A 91 14.14 14.80 -2.67
CA SER A 91 12.70 15.00 -2.87
C SER A 91 12.34 15.94 -4.04
N VAL A 92 13.30 16.69 -4.57
CA VAL A 92 13.10 17.68 -5.67
C VAL A 92 12.33 17.11 -6.87
N ASN A 93 12.51 15.84 -7.19
CA ASN A 93 11.84 15.21 -8.33
C ASN A 93 10.46 14.63 -8.00
N ASN A 94 10.10 14.54 -6.73
CA ASN A 94 8.91 13.79 -6.28
C ASN A 94 7.98 14.63 -5.39
N ALA A 95 8.43 15.75 -4.83
CA ALA A 95 7.65 16.59 -3.92
C ALA A 95 6.81 17.62 -4.70
N PHE A 96 5.77 17.16 -5.38
CA PHE A 96 4.79 17.98 -6.09
C PHE A 96 3.44 17.86 -5.39
N TYR A 97 3.18 18.76 -4.46
CA TYR A 97 1.96 18.70 -3.65
C TYR A 97 0.73 19.16 -4.44
N THR A 98 -0.36 18.44 -4.24
CA THR A 98 -1.67 18.80 -4.81
C THR A 98 -2.20 20.05 -4.13
N SER A 99 -2.74 20.98 -4.90
CA SER A 99 -3.38 22.17 -4.34
C SER A 99 -4.62 21.80 -3.52
N PRO A 100 -4.90 22.52 -2.41
CA PRO A 100 -6.04 22.22 -1.56
C PRO A 100 -7.40 22.27 -2.29
N ASP A 101 -7.56 23.07 -3.32
CA ASP A 101 -8.78 23.17 -4.13
C ASP A 101 -9.04 21.88 -4.94
N ILE A 102 -8.03 21.30 -5.57
CA ILE A 102 -8.14 19.99 -6.25
C ILE A 102 -8.41 18.88 -5.24
N ALA A 103 -7.67 18.89 -4.11
CA ALA A 103 -7.87 17.90 -3.05
C ALA A 103 -9.30 17.96 -2.48
N MET A 104 -9.85 19.17 -2.31
CA MET A 104 -11.23 19.36 -1.87
C MET A 104 -12.26 18.80 -2.86
N CYS A 105 -12.07 19.03 -4.16
CA CYS A 105 -12.97 18.47 -5.17
C CYS A 105 -13.01 16.94 -5.08
N ILE A 106 -11.84 16.30 -4.92
CA ILE A 106 -11.74 14.84 -4.81
C ILE A 106 -12.38 14.33 -3.51
N ASN A 107 -12.12 14.99 -2.38
CA ASN A 107 -12.73 14.64 -1.11
C ASN A 107 -14.26 14.85 -1.13
N GLN A 108 -14.75 15.89 -1.81
CA GLN A 108 -16.17 16.09 -1.99
C GLN A 108 -16.80 14.95 -2.81
N ALA A 109 -16.09 14.43 -3.82
CA ALA A 109 -16.55 13.24 -4.53
C ALA A 109 -16.66 12.03 -3.59
N LEU A 110 -15.65 11.79 -2.75
CA LEU A 110 -15.69 10.71 -1.76
C LEU A 110 -16.88 10.85 -0.79
N ALA A 111 -17.10 12.07 -0.28
CA ALA A 111 -18.26 12.34 0.59
C ALA A 111 -19.60 12.11 -0.13
N ASN A 112 -19.72 12.53 -1.40
CA ASN A 112 -20.90 12.31 -2.22
C ASN A 112 -21.15 10.82 -2.51
N PHE A 113 -20.09 10.02 -2.60
CA PHE A 113 -20.18 8.56 -2.72
C PHE A 113 -20.52 7.86 -1.39
N GLY A 114 -20.61 8.60 -0.27
CA GLY A 114 -20.98 8.09 1.04
C GLY A 114 -19.81 7.79 1.98
N VAL A 115 -18.58 8.19 1.64
CA VAL A 115 -17.42 8.06 2.54
C VAL A 115 -17.51 9.13 3.63
N THR A 116 -18.23 8.84 4.72
CA THR A 116 -18.47 9.80 5.82
C THR A 116 -17.89 9.33 7.16
N LYS A 117 -17.46 8.08 7.23
CA LYS A 117 -16.85 7.43 8.41
C LYS A 117 -15.87 6.33 7.97
N GLY A 118 -15.11 5.81 8.90
CA GLY A 118 -14.18 4.71 8.69
C GLY A 118 -12.72 5.15 8.53
N ASN A 119 -11.88 4.26 8.07
CA ASN A 119 -10.44 4.48 7.95
C ASN A 119 -10.09 4.96 6.55
N ILE A 120 -9.39 6.09 6.45
CA ILE A 120 -8.95 6.68 5.19
C ILE A 120 -7.43 6.66 5.11
N LEU A 121 -6.88 6.14 4.02
CA LEU A 121 -5.46 6.09 3.72
C LEU A 121 -5.05 7.20 2.74
N GLU A 122 -3.98 7.92 3.04
CA GLU A 122 -3.20 8.73 2.09
C GLU A 122 -1.76 8.17 2.02
N PRO A 123 -1.40 7.38 0.98
CA PRO A 123 -0.14 6.62 0.97
C PRO A 123 1.10 7.43 0.60
N SER A 124 0.96 8.67 0.19
CA SER A 124 2.03 9.63 -0.13
C SER A 124 1.54 11.04 0.17
N MET A 125 1.41 11.33 1.47
CA MET A 125 0.59 12.44 1.92
C MET A 125 1.24 13.81 1.80
N GLY A 126 2.56 13.91 1.60
CA GLY A 126 3.23 15.20 1.76
C GLY A 126 2.94 15.79 3.12
N ILE A 127 2.55 17.04 3.15
CA ILE A 127 2.08 17.68 4.40
C ILE A 127 0.60 17.39 4.71
N GLY A 128 -0.12 16.59 3.87
CA GLY A 128 -1.51 16.20 4.11
C GLY A 128 -2.56 17.18 3.58
N ASN A 129 -2.37 17.73 2.37
CA ASN A 129 -3.33 18.65 1.77
C ASN A 129 -4.71 18.00 1.57
N PHE A 130 -4.78 16.69 1.33
CA PHE A 130 -6.06 15.97 1.29
C PHE A 130 -6.72 15.94 2.67
N PHE A 131 -5.98 15.70 3.74
CA PHE A 131 -6.55 15.70 5.10
C PHE A 131 -7.11 17.08 5.49
N GLY A 132 -6.33 18.14 5.21
CA GLY A 132 -6.77 19.51 5.51
C GLY A 132 -7.91 20.01 4.62
N SER A 133 -8.21 19.34 3.51
CA SER A 133 -9.26 19.72 2.56
C SER A 133 -10.50 18.83 2.65
N MET A 134 -10.63 18.02 3.71
CA MET A 134 -11.82 17.16 3.90
C MET A 134 -13.04 18.00 4.28
N PRO A 135 -14.21 17.75 3.67
CA PRO A 135 -15.45 18.40 4.04
C PRO A 135 -15.97 17.91 5.41
N ASP A 136 -16.81 18.71 6.05
CA ASP A 136 -17.40 18.40 7.37
C ASP A 136 -18.08 17.01 7.42
N ALA A 137 -18.64 16.56 6.29
CA ALA A 137 -19.24 15.23 6.19
C ALA A 137 -18.26 14.09 6.49
N MET A 138 -16.95 14.33 6.37
CA MET A 138 -15.89 13.33 6.58
C MET A 138 -15.19 13.49 7.94
N GLN A 139 -15.63 14.37 8.81
CA GLN A 139 -14.98 14.67 10.12
C GLN A 139 -14.89 13.45 11.07
N ASN A 140 -15.73 12.44 10.87
CA ASN A 140 -15.72 11.20 11.66
C ASN A 140 -14.79 10.12 11.09
N CYS A 141 -14.06 10.40 10.01
CA CYS A 141 -13.10 9.48 9.44
C CYS A 141 -11.81 9.44 10.29
N LYS A 142 -11.23 8.25 10.42
CA LYS A 142 -9.91 8.06 11.00
C LYS A 142 -8.86 8.14 9.91
N LEU A 143 -7.88 9.03 10.08
CA LEU A 143 -6.91 9.35 9.05
C LEU A 143 -5.60 8.60 9.26
N TYR A 144 -5.11 7.98 8.19
CA TYR A 144 -3.85 7.25 8.13
C TYR A 144 -3.02 7.79 6.98
N GLY A 145 -1.89 8.41 7.30
CA GLY A 145 -0.99 8.99 6.32
C GLY A 145 0.36 8.30 6.30
N VAL A 146 0.96 8.21 5.12
CA VAL A 146 2.32 7.73 4.94
C VAL A 146 3.12 8.79 4.19
N GLU A 147 4.29 9.15 4.72
CA GLU A 147 5.21 10.09 4.10
C GLU A 147 6.65 9.60 4.28
N MET A 148 7.41 9.57 3.18
CA MET A 148 8.77 9.07 3.20
C MET A 148 9.77 10.13 3.68
N ASP A 149 9.55 11.42 3.36
CA ASP A 149 10.43 12.50 3.78
C ASP A 149 10.22 12.83 5.26
N ASP A 150 11.31 12.76 6.04
CA ASP A 150 11.28 12.95 7.48
C ASP A 150 10.74 14.33 7.90
N VAL A 151 11.25 15.40 7.32
CA VAL A 151 10.82 16.78 7.66
C VAL A 151 9.36 16.99 7.31
N THR A 152 8.95 16.57 6.12
CA THR A 152 7.57 16.68 5.65
C THR A 152 6.61 15.88 6.54
N GLY A 153 6.96 14.65 6.88
CA GLY A 153 6.15 13.80 7.76
C GLY A 153 6.05 14.34 9.19
N ARG A 154 7.11 14.95 9.72
CA ARG A 154 7.07 15.63 11.03
C ARG A 154 6.19 16.89 11.01
N ILE A 155 6.23 17.66 9.92
CA ILE A 155 5.30 18.79 9.71
C ILE A 155 3.86 18.27 9.68
N ALA A 156 3.58 17.22 8.91
CA ALA A 156 2.25 16.63 8.83
C ALA A 156 1.72 16.16 10.20
N LYS A 157 2.56 15.57 11.04
CA LYS A 157 2.20 15.22 12.43
C LYS A 157 1.82 16.40 13.30
N GLN A 158 2.36 17.59 13.04
CA GLN A 158 1.99 18.79 13.75
C GLN A 158 0.71 19.43 13.19
N LEU A 159 0.45 19.25 11.89
CA LEU A 159 -0.79 19.72 11.26
C LEU A 159 -1.99 18.83 11.63
N TYR A 160 -1.81 17.50 11.65
CA TYR A 160 -2.90 16.53 11.90
C TYR A 160 -2.59 15.72 13.15
N GLN A 161 -2.81 16.33 14.30
CA GLN A 161 -2.39 15.80 15.60
C GLN A 161 -3.21 14.59 16.06
N ASN A 162 -4.38 14.35 15.45
CA ASN A 162 -5.22 13.18 15.71
C ASN A 162 -5.03 12.05 14.66
N ALA A 163 -4.33 12.32 13.55
CA ALA A 163 -4.11 11.35 12.50
C ALA A 163 -3.00 10.35 12.85
N ASN A 164 -3.08 9.16 12.27
CA ASN A 164 -2.04 8.13 12.36
C ASN A 164 -1.06 8.31 11.20
N ILE A 165 0.06 9.00 11.43
CA ILE A 165 1.05 9.30 10.39
C ILE A 165 2.30 8.46 10.59
N THR A 166 2.64 7.67 9.58
CA THR A 166 3.85 6.85 9.49
C THR A 166 4.87 7.52 8.60
N ILE A 167 6.08 7.75 9.11
CA ILE A 167 7.20 8.30 8.33
C ILE A 167 8.02 7.11 7.85
N ALA A 168 7.76 6.68 6.62
CA ALA A 168 8.39 5.54 5.95
C ALA A 168 8.05 5.53 4.47
N GLY A 169 8.74 4.73 3.67
CA GLY A 169 8.28 4.36 2.34
C GLY A 169 6.97 3.56 2.43
N PHE A 170 6.09 3.70 1.44
CA PHE A 170 4.84 2.94 1.43
C PHE A 170 5.10 1.43 1.34
N GLU A 171 6.21 1.02 0.70
CA GLU A 171 6.71 -0.35 0.64
C GLU A 171 6.99 -0.95 2.02
N ASP A 172 7.45 -0.13 2.95
CA ASP A 172 7.81 -0.57 4.31
C ASP A 172 6.60 -0.64 5.26
N THR A 173 5.44 -0.17 4.83
CA THR A 173 4.23 -0.20 5.66
C THR A 173 3.58 -1.58 5.67
N LYS A 174 3.03 -1.97 6.84
CA LYS A 174 2.39 -3.27 7.07
C LYS A 174 0.91 -3.12 7.43
N PHE A 175 0.18 -2.29 6.69
CA PHE A 175 -1.27 -2.21 6.88
C PHE A 175 -1.95 -3.51 6.42
N PRO A 176 -2.95 -3.99 7.14
CA PRO A 176 -3.69 -5.19 6.74
C PRO A 176 -4.44 -4.98 5.41
N ASP A 177 -4.61 -6.06 4.66
CA ASP A 177 -5.53 -6.07 3.52
C ASP A 177 -6.97 -5.80 4.02
N ASN A 178 -7.77 -5.11 3.21
CA ASN A 178 -9.18 -4.78 3.52
C ASN A 178 -9.37 -3.95 4.81
N PHE A 179 -8.40 -3.13 5.18
CA PHE A 179 -8.44 -2.32 6.40
C PHE A 179 -9.07 -0.94 6.21
N PHE A 180 -8.90 -0.34 5.04
CA PHE A 180 -9.36 1.02 4.77
C PHE A 180 -10.72 1.04 4.09
N ASP A 181 -11.54 2.01 4.44
CA ASP A 181 -12.83 2.29 3.78
C ASP A 181 -12.62 3.08 2.48
N ALA A 182 -11.61 3.93 2.48
CA ALA A 182 -11.18 4.63 1.28
C ALA A 182 -9.67 4.88 1.30
N ALA A 183 -9.12 5.13 0.11
CA ALA A 183 -7.78 5.69 -0.04
C ALA A 183 -7.81 6.85 -1.04
N VAL A 184 -7.07 7.90 -0.73
CA VAL A 184 -7.02 9.12 -1.52
C VAL A 184 -5.59 9.64 -1.58
N GLY A 185 -5.22 10.32 -2.65
CA GLY A 185 -3.91 10.97 -2.72
C GLY A 185 -3.43 11.23 -4.13
N ASN A 186 -2.27 11.85 -4.21
CA ASN A 186 -1.49 12.02 -5.42
C ASN A 186 -0.28 11.07 -5.33
N VAL A 187 -0.29 9.98 -6.11
CA VAL A 187 0.80 9.00 -6.05
C VAL A 187 2.09 9.56 -6.65
N PRO A 188 3.28 9.14 -6.21
CA PRO A 188 4.53 9.59 -6.81
C PRO A 188 4.62 9.17 -8.27
N PHE A 189 5.13 10.09 -9.13
CA PHE A 189 5.31 9.86 -10.57
C PHE A 189 6.77 9.51 -10.86
N GLY A 190 6.98 8.51 -11.70
CA GLY A 190 8.34 8.15 -12.10
C GLY A 190 8.44 6.87 -12.92
N ASP A 191 9.59 6.72 -13.57
CA ASP A 191 9.92 5.54 -14.38
C ASP A 191 10.69 4.48 -13.59
N TYR A 192 10.79 4.64 -12.29
CA TYR A 192 11.41 3.69 -11.37
C TYR A 192 10.38 2.76 -10.74
N LYS A 193 10.89 1.67 -10.18
CA LYS A 193 10.11 0.67 -9.45
C LYS A 193 10.46 0.74 -7.97
N VAL A 194 9.53 0.31 -7.16
CA VAL A 194 9.71 0.15 -5.71
C VAL A 194 9.85 -1.34 -5.44
N TYR A 195 10.75 -1.68 -4.53
CA TYR A 195 10.93 -3.06 -4.11
C TYR A 195 9.91 -3.38 -2.99
N ASP A 196 8.99 -4.28 -3.30
CA ASP A 196 8.05 -4.86 -2.34
C ASP A 196 7.84 -6.33 -2.74
N PRO A 197 8.28 -7.30 -1.91
CA PRO A 197 8.24 -8.73 -2.26
C PRO A 197 6.88 -9.22 -2.75
N LYS A 198 5.79 -8.69 -2.19
CA LYS A 198 4.41 -9.05 -2.56
C LYS A 198 4.07 -8.63 -4.00
N TYR A 199 4.65 -7.52 -4.47
CA TYR A 199 4.28 -6.88 -5.74
C TYR A 199 5.35 -6.97 -6.83
N ASN A 200 6.57 -7.40 -6.53
CA ASN A 200 7.70 -7.44 -7.47
C ASN A 200 7.39 -8.19 -8.76
N LYS A 201 6.62 -9.28 -8.68
CA LYS A 201 6.22 -10.08 -9.85
C LYS A 201 5.36 -9.30 -10.86
N LEU A 202 4.68 -8.25 -10.41
CA LEU A 202 3.85 -7.41 -11.27
C LEU A 202 4.69 -6.49 -12.15
N ASN A 203 5.91 -6.20 -11.75
CA ASN A 203 6.86 -5.35 -12.47
C ASN A 203 6.29 -3.93 -12.76
N PHE A 204 5.49 -3.40 -11.85
CA PHE A 204 4.82 -2.12 -11.98
C PHE A 204 5.79 -0.96 -11.71
N ARG A 205 5.54 0.19 -12.35
CA ARG A 205 6.17 1.46 -11.99
C ARG A 205 5.61 1.97 -10.68
N VAL A 206 6.30 2.91 -10.04
CA VAL A 206 5.94 3.44 -8.72
C VAL A 206 4.47 3.84 -8.61
N HIS A 207 3.96 4.62 -9.56
CA HIS A 207 2.55 5.07 -9.53
C HIS A 207 1.56 3.90 -9.64
N ASP A 208 1.84 2.91 -10.47
CA ASP A 208 0.99 1.72 -10.64
C ASP A 208 1.08 0.79 -9.41
N TYR A 209 2.24 0.71 -8.78
CA TYR A 209 2.44 -0.01 -7.52
C TYR A 209 1.61 0.59 -6.39
N PHE A 210 1.63 1.93 -6.24
CA PHE A 210 0.84 2.60 -5.21
C PHE A 210 -0.66 2.33 -5.38
N LEU A 211 -1.17 2.37 -6.61
CA LEU A 211 -2.56 2.01 -6.91
C LEU A 211 -2.87 0.56 -6.54
N ALA A 212 -2.00 -0.38 -6.93
CA ALA A 212 -2.20 -1.80 -6.66
C ALA A 212 -2.21 -2.10 -5.15
N LYS A 213 -1.22 -1.61 -4.41
CA LYS A 213 -1.11 -1.85 -2.96
C LYS A 213 -2.24 -1.19 -2.18
N ALA A 214 -2.53 0.08 -2.46
CA ALA A 214 -3.63 0.78 -1.79
C ALA A 214 -4.98 0.10 -2.05
N LEU A 215 -5.22 -0.35 -3.29
CA LEU A 215 -6.46 -1.04 -3.63
C LEU A 215 -6.63 -2.37 -2.88
N GLU A 216 -5.54 -3.12 -2.64
CA GLU A 216 -5.63 -4.34 -1.83
C GLU A 216 -5.92 -4.05 -0.36
N GLN A 217 -5.42 -2.94 0.17
CA GLN A 217 -5.64 -2.52 1.54
C GLN A 217 -7.03 -1.90 1.77
N ILE A 218 -7.74 -1.49 0.72
CA ILE A 218 -9.13 -1.05 0.79
C ILE A 218 -10.03 -2.27 0.93
N ARG A 219 -11.08 -2.16 1.77
CA ARG A 219 -12.09 -3.21 1.91
C ARG A 219 -12.97 -3.34 0.66
N PRO A 220 -13.60 -4.49 0.43
CA PRO A 220 -14.63 -4.62 -0.59
C PRO A 220 -15.71 -3.52 -0.46
N GLY A 221 -16.15 -2.95 -1.58
CA GLY A 221 -17.12 -1.84 -1.61
C GLY A 221 -16.54 -0.47 -1.25
N GLY A 222 -15.30 -0.39 -0.76
CA GLY A 222 -14.61 0.86 -0.48
C GLY A 222 -14.12 1.55 -1.77
N ILE A 223 -13.71 2.82 -1.64
CA ILE A 223 -13.39 3.70 -2.76
C ILE A 223 -11.90 4.07 -2.76
N ALA A 224 -11.28 4.02 -3.94
CA ALA A 224 -9.97 4.62 -4.20
C ALA A 224 -10.13 5.86 -5.10
N ALA A 225 -9.48 6.96 -4.74
CA ALA A 225 -9.47 8.19 -5.52
C ALA A 225 -8.04 8.73 -5.62
N PHE A 226 -7.39 8.52 -6.76
CA PHE A 226 -5.97 8.84 -6.92
C PHE A 226 -5.70 9.72 -8.12
N ILE A 227 -4.81 10.70 -7.93
CA ILE A 227 -4.15 11.39 -9.02
C ILE A 227 -2.94 10.55 -9.44
N THR A 228 -2.83 10.24 -10.72
CA THR A 228 -1.72 9.49 -11.31
C THR A 228 -1.32 10.08 -12.65
N THR A 229 -0.19 9.65 -13.19
CA THR A 229 0.21 10.06 -14.55
C THR A 229 -0.73 9.47 -15.59
N LYS A 230 -0.96 10.20 -16.69
CA LYS A 230 -1.72 9.67 -17.84
C LYS A 230 -1.22 8.31 -18.33
N GLY A 231 0.04 7.98 -18.03
CA GLY A 231 0.64 6.70 -18.40
C GLY A 231 -0.08 5.49 -17.85
N THR A 232 -0.74 5.57 -16.68
CA THR A 232 -1.55 4.47 -16.15
C THR A 232 -2.68 4.11 -17.12
N MET A 233 -3.37 5.10 -17.67
CA MET A 233 -4.48 4.90 -18.59
C MET A 233 -4.03 4.69 -20.05
N ASP A 234 -3.00 5.39 -20.51
CA ASP A 234 -2.65 5.47 -21.94
C ASP A 234 -1.47 4.58 -22.38
N LYS A 235 -0.77 3.88 -21.46
CA LYS A 235 0.33 3.01 -21.90
C LYS A 235 -0.19 1.85 -22.78
N ALA A 236 0.57 1.50 -23.82
CA ALA A 236 0.18 0.44 -24.75
C ALA A 236 -0.01 -0.92 -24.07
N ASN A 237 0.85 -1.24 -23.09
CA ASN A 237 0.71 -2.46 -22.30
C ASN A 237 -0.48 -2.36 -21.34
N PRO A 238 -1.51 -3.22 -21.44
CA PRO A 238 -2.73 -3.17 -20.65
C PRO A 238 -2.61 -3.83 -19.26
N ASN A 239 -1.48 -4.43 -18.91
CA ASN A 239 -1.36 -5.29 -17.72
C ASN A 239 -1.80 -4.60 -16.42
N VAL A 240 -1.43 -3.33 -16.23
CA VAL A 240 -1.83 -2.56 -15.05
C VAL A 240 -3.35 -2.39 -15.02
N ARG A 241 -3.95 -1.94 -16.12
CA ARG A 241 -5.39 -1.72 -16.22
C ARG A 241 -6.18 -3.02 -16.06
N ARG A 242 -5.69 -4.13 -16.62
CA ARG A 242 -6.25 -5.47 -16.43
C ARG A 242 -6.20 -5.88 -14.96
N TYR A 243 -5.06 -5.68 -14.29
CA TYR A 243 -4.92 -5.96 -12.86
C TYR A 243 -5.94 -5.17 -12.02
N LEU A 244 -6.08 -3.87 -12.30
CA LEU A 244 -7.02 -3.01 -11.58
C LEU A 244 -8.48 -3.40 -11.88
N ALA A 245 -8.83 -3.66 -13.15
CA ALA A 245 -10.19 -4.02 -13.57
C ALA A 245 -10.69 -5.31 -12.92
N GLN A 246 -9.81 -6.28 -12.74
CA GLN A 246 -10.15 -7.53 -12.07
C GLN A 246 -10.48 -7.36 -10.58
N ARG A 247 -9.96 -6.31 -9.94
CA ARG A 247 -10.07 -6.05 -8.49
C ARG A 247 -11.03 -4.92 -8.14
N ALA A 248 -11.25 -4.01 -9.08
CA ALA A 248 -12.09 -2.84 -8.85
C ALA A 248 -12.90 -2.48 -10.10
N GLU A 249 -14.00 -1.81 -9.88
CA GLU A 249 -14.79 -1.15 -10.91
C GLU A 249 -14.27 0.29 -11.08
N LEU A 250 -14.05 0.72 -12.32
CA LEU A 250 -13.74 2.11 -12.61
C LEU A 250 -15.05 2.90 -12.53
N ILE A 251 -15.19 3.73 -11.51
CA ILE A 251 -16.32 4.68 -11.37
C ILE A 251 -16.18 5.77 -12.43
N GLY A 252 -14.95 6.24 -12.64
CA GLY A 252 -14.62 7.20 -13.67
C GLY A 252 -13.17 7.67 -13.60
N ALA A 253 -12.78 8.36 -14.67
CA ALA A 253 -11.47 8.98 -14.80
C ALA A 253 -11.63 10.42 -15.32
N ILE A 254 -10.86 11.35 -14.76
CA ILE A 254 -10.87 12.75 -15.20
C ILE A 254 -9.45 13.14 -15.57
N ARG A 255 -9.24 13.55 -16.84
CA ARG A 255 -7.95 14.00 -17.33
C ARG A 255 -7.75 15.49 -17.12
N LEU A 256 -6.71 15.84 -16.39
CA LEU A 256 -6.34 17.21 -16.10
C LEU A 256 -5.45 17.78 -17.21
N PRO A 257 -5.56 19.11 -17.50
CA PRO A 257 -4.62 19.78 -18.38
C PRO A 257 -3.20 19.72 -17.80
N ASN A 258 -2.19 19.76 -18.67
CA ASN A 258 -0.79 19.73 -18.27
C ASN A 258 -0.36 20.87 -17.35
N THR A 259 -1.13 21.96 -17.30
CA THR A 259 -0.89 23.14 -16.45
C THR A 259 -1.53 23.05 -15.06
N ALA A 260 -2.27 21.97 -14.75
CA ALA A 260 -3.01 21.83 -13.49
C ALA A 260 -2.14 21.95 -12.23
N PHE A 261 -0.86 21.60 -12.30
CA PHE A 261 0.10 21.67 -11.17
C PHE A 261 1.14 22.79 -11.34
N LYS A 262 1.03 23.64 -12.39
CA LYS A 262 2.03 24.64 -12.71
C LYS A 262 2.17 25.70 -11.61
N GLU A 263 1.06 26.20 -11.11
CA GLU A 263 1.06 27.27 -10.11
C GLU A 263 1.57 26.80 -8.75
N ASN A 264 1.18 25.61 -8.30
CA ASN A 264 1.52 25.10 -6.98
C ASN A 264 2.82 24.30 -6.94
N ALA A 265 3.07 23.47 -7.93
CA ALA A 265 4.22 22.58 -7.96
C ALA A 265 5.29 22.96 -8.98
N GLY A 266 5.05 23.97 -9.83
CA GLY A 266 6.02 24.42 -10.83
C GLY A 266 6.26 23.41 -11.98
N THR A 267 5.42 22.38 -12.11
CA THR A 267 5.55 21.34 -13.13
C THR A 267 4.39 21.33 -14.11
N GLU A 268 4.69 20.94 -15.34
CA GLU A 268 3.68 20.74 -16.39
C GLU A 268 3.62 19.26 -16.74
N VAL A 269 2.56 18.60 -16.28
CA VAL A 269 2.34 17.17 -16.50
C VAL A 269 0.87 16.88 -16.71
N THR A 270 0.54 16.11 -17.75
CA THR A 270 -0.81 15.57 -17.95
C THR A 270 -1.01 14.40 -16.99
N SER A 271 -2.03 14.52 -16.16
CA SER A 271 -2.38 13.52 -15.15
C SER A 271 -3.87 13.18 -15.19
N ASP A 272 -4.21 12.06 -14.61
CA ASP A 272 -5.57 11.57 -14.50
C ASP A 272 -5.96 11.41 -13.03
N ILE A 273 -7.18 11.77 -12.69
CA ILE A 273 -7.81 11.42 -11.41
C ILE A 273 -8.64 10.17 -11.68
N LEU A 274 -8.35 9.08 -10.97
CA LEU A 274 -9.01 7.80 -11.13
C LEU A 274 -9.85 7.50 -9.90
N PHE A 275 -11.11 7.15 -10.09
CA PHE A 275 -12.01 6.71 -9.05
C PHE A 275 -12.36 5.24 -9.26
N PHE A 276 -12.07 4.41 -8.25
CA PHE A 276 -12.35 2.98 -8.27
C PHE A 276 -13.20 2.57 -7.07
N LYS A 277 -14.11 1.64 -7.29
CA LYS A 277 -14.80 0.91 -6.22
C LYS A 277 -14.28 -0.51 -6.16
N LYS A 278 -13.74 -0.92 -5.00
CA LYS A 278 -13.20 -2.26 -4.84
C LYS A 278 -14.31 -3.32 -4.94
N ARG A 279 -14.05 -4.36 -5.74
CA ARG A 279 -14.95 -5.50 -5.88
C ARG A 279 -14.94 -6.36 -4.63
N GLU A 280 -16.03 -7.08 -4.39
CA GLU A 280 -16.11 -8.06 -3.29
C GLU A 280 -15.11 -9.20 -3.47
N ARG A 281 -14.81 -9.56 -4.71
CA ARG A 281 -13.83 -10.58 -5.09
C ARG A 281 -13.15 -10.22 -6.40
N GLN A 282 -11.98 -10.77 -6.61
CA GLN A 282 -11.33 -10.71 -7.92
C GLN A 282 -12.15 -11.51 -8.93
N ILE A 283 -12.38 -10.92 -10.10
CA ILE A 283 -13.09 -11.55 -11.22
C ILE A 283 -12.25 -11.45 -12.48
N ASP A 284 -12.37 -12.43 -13.35
CA ASP A 284 -11.72 -12.39 -14.66
C ASP A 284 -12.60 -11.60 -15.64
N ILE A 285 -12.32 -10.29 -15.72
CA ILE A 285 -13.04 -9.35 -16.58
C ILE A 285 -12.05 -8.41 -17.28
N GLU A 286 -12.35 -8.05 -18.49
CA GLU A 286 -11.57 -7.12 -19.31
C GLU A 286 -12.50 -6.08 -19.97
N PRO A 287 -12.97 -5.06 -19.22
CA PRO A 287 -13.83 -4.00 -19.76
C PRO A 287 -13.06 -3.13 -20.76
N ASP A 288 -13.78 -2.39 -21.59
CA ASP A 288 -13.21 -1.61 -22.71
C ASP A 288 -12.13 -0.61 -22.28
N TRP A 289 -12.25 -0.03 -21.09
CA TRP A 289 -11.22 0.89 -20.56
C TRP A 289 -9.85 0.24 -20.25
N VAL A 290 -9.74 -1.08 -20.32
CA VAL A 290 -8.44 -1.76 -20.27
C VAL A 290 -7.62 -1.49 -21.54
N HIS A 291 -8.30 -1.19 -22.65
CA HIS A 291 -7.72 -0.97 -23.97
C HIS A 291 -7.62 0.52 -24.35
N LEU A 292 -6.88 0.78 -25.41
CA LEU A 292 -6.76 2.09 -26.01
C LEU A 292 -7.71 2.23 -27.21
N GLY A 293 -8.16 3.45 -27.41
CA GLY A 293 -8.81 3.91 -28.62
C GLY A 293 -8.06 5.11 -29.21
N TYR A 294 -8.74 5.91 -30.02
CA TYR A 294 -8.17 7.08 -30.65
C TYR A 294 -9.12 8.28 -30.55
N THR A 295 -8.56 9.46 -30.33
CA THR A 295 -9.32 10.71 -30.48
C THR A 295 -9.73 10.91 -31.94
N LYS A 296 -10.59 11.89 -32.21
CA LYS A 296 -10.98 12.27 -33.58
C LYS A 296 -9.78 12.65 -34.45
N ASP A 297 -8.71 13.15 -33.84
CA ASP A 297 -7.47 13.56 -34.50
C ASP A 297 -6.44 12.42 -34.58
N GLY A 298 -6.84 11.18 -34.26
CA GLY A 298 -5.99 9.99 -34.36
C GLY A 298 -4.93 9.86 -33.27
N ILE A 299 -5.06 10.58 -32.15
CA ILE A 299 -4.15 10.46 -31.01
C ILE A 299 -4.59 9.26 -30.16
N PRO A 300 -3.68 8.31 -29.83
CA PRO A 300 -4.01 7.19 -28.97
C PRO A 300 -4.30 7.69 -27.55
N VAL A 301 -5.42 7.24 -27.00
CA VAL A 301 -5.90 7.57 -25.66
C VAL A 301 -6.70 6.39 -25.12
N ASN A 302 -6.86 6.31 -23.82
CA ASN A 302 -7.69 5.25 -23.23
C ASN A 302 -9.12 5.28 -23.79
N SER A 303 -9.71 4.11 -24.07
CA SER A 303 -11.08 4.01 -24.61
C SER A 303 -12.12 4.69 -23.72
N TYR A 304 -11.93 4.73 -22.40
CA TYR A 304 -12.79 5.49 -21.50
C TYR A 304 -12.93 6.96 -21.94
N PHE A 305 -11.83 7.61 -22.30
CA PHE A 305 -11.85 9.02 -22.73
C PHE A 305 -12.38 9.20 -24.17
N VAL A 306 -12.38 8.14 -24.97
CA VAL A 306 -13.07 8.16 -26.28
C VAL A 306 -14.58 8.15 -26.09
N GLU A 307 -15.06 7.36 -25.14
CA GLU A 307 -16.49 7.25 -24.80
C GLU A 307 -16.97 8.45 -23.97
N HIS A 308 -16.10 9.00 -23.12
CA HIS A 308 -16.37 10.11 -22.22
C HIS A 308 -15.43 11.31 -22.49
N PRO A 309 -15.49 11.94 -23.67
CA PRO A 309 -14.56 13.03 -24.03
C PRO A 309 -14.71 14.28 -23.16
N ASP A 310 -15.84 14.46 -22.51
CA ASP A 310 -16.15 15.51 -21.55
C ASP A 310 -15.46 15.32 -20.17
N MET A 311 -14.87 14.15 -19.93
CA MET A 311 -14.01 13.87 -18.77
C MET A 311 -12.55 14.30 -19.00
N MET A 312 -12.19 14.74 -20.20
CA MET A 312 -10.92 15.42 -20.44
C MET A 312 -11.12 16.94 -20.31
N LEU A 313 -10.45 17.56 -19.33
CA LEU A 313 -10.54 19.00 -19.08
C LEU A 313 -9.67 19.84 -20.05
N GLY A 314 -9.39 19.31 -21.21
CA GLY A 314 -8.62 19.91 -22.29
C GLY A 314 -8.67 19.04 -23.55
N THR A 315 -7.80 19.36 -24.50
CA THR A 315 -7.65 18.65 -25.76
C THR A 315 -6.31 17.93 -25.80
N MET A 316 -6.31 16.71 -26.32
CA MET A 316 -5.06 15.94 -26.49
C MET A 316 -4.31 16.45 -27.71
N GLU A 317 -3.02 16.71 -27.53
CA GLU A 317 -2.12 17.21 -28.56
C GLU A 317 -0.74 16.53 -28.47
N TYR A 318 0.04 16.57 -29.56
CA TYR A 318 1.44 16.19 -29.51
C TYR A 318 2.28 17.37 -29.01
N ASP A 319 3.16 17.11 -28.03
CA ASP A 319 4.08 18.12 -27.50
C ASP A 319 5.26 18.34 -28.47
N THR A 320 5.03 19.15 -29.47
CA THR A 320 6.06 19.55 -30.45
C THR A 320 6.99 20.64 -29.93
N GLY A 321 6.53 21.40 -28.92
CA GLY A 321 7.32 22.48 -28.33
C GLY A 321 8.55 22.00 -27.56
N ARG A 322 8.41 20.90 -26.80
CA ARG A 322 9.51 20.33 -26.01
C ARG A 322 10.35 19.31 -26.78
N PHE A 323 9.72 18.54 -27.66
CA PHE A 323 10.33 17.37 -28.30
C PHE A 323 10.45 17.47 -29.84
N GLY A 324 10.07 18.63 -30.41
CA GLY A 324 10.15 18.91 -31.84
C GLY A 324 9.01 18.32 -32.67
N ASP A 325 8.92 18.70 -33.95
CA ASP A 325 7.79 18.41 -34.85
C ASP A 325 7.49 16.92 -35.09
N LYS A 326 8.43 16.02 -34.76
CA LYS A 326 8.27 14.57 -34.87
C LYS A 326 7.88 13.91 -33.56
N SER A 327 7.60 14.70 -32.53
CA SER A 327 7.22 14.18 -31.22
C SER A 327 5.98 13.30 -31.31
N ARG A 328 6.05 12.18 -30.60
CA ARG A 328 4.89 11.30 -30.32
C ARG A 328 4.43 11.40 -28.87
N TYR A 329 5.06 12.26 -28.09
CA TYR A 329 4.63 12.52 -26.72
C TYR A 329 3.37 13.38 -26.72
N THR A 330 2.36 12.96 -25.98
CA THR A 330 1.05 13.60 -25.93
C THR A 330 0.83 14.34 -24.62
N ILE A 331 0.17 15.47 -24.69
CA ILE A 331 -0.24 16.30 -23.55
C ILE A 331 -1.72 16.66 -23.69
N CYS A 332 -2.34 16.97 -22.56
CA CYS A 332 -3.68 17.56 -22.53
C CYS A 332 -3.54 19.06 -22.31
N VAL A 333 -4.04 19.86 -23.22
CA VAL A 333 -3.94 21.33 -23.17
C VAL A 333 -5.32 21.95 -23.07
N ASN A 334 -5.50 22.91 -22.18
CA ASN A 334 -6.72 23.72 -22.14
C ASN A 334 -6.45 25.09 -22.78
N HIS A 335 -7.17 25.41 -23.85
CA HIS A 335 -7.03 26.65 -24.62
C HIS A 335 -8.02 27.75 -24.21
N LYS A 336 -8.83 27.55 -23.16
CA LYS A 336 -9.77 28.56 -22.69
C LYS A 336 -9.04 29.66 -21.91
N GLU A 337 -9.24 30.92 -22.27
CA GLU A 337 -8.58 32.07 -21.62
C GLU A 337 -8.90 32.20 -20.13
N ASN A 338 -10.12 31.84 -19.72
CA ASN A 338 -10.57 31.90 -18.33
C ASN A 338 -10.86 30.50 -17.78
N PHE A 339 -9.91 29.58 -17.93
CA PHE A 339 -10.06 28.22 -17.42
C PHE A 339 -9.97 28.23 -15.88
N ASN A 340 -11.04 27.78 -15.23
CA ASN A 340 -11.08 27.53 -13.79
C ASN A 340 -11.09 26.02 -13.55
N ILE A 341 -9.99 25.51 -12.99
CA ILE A 341 -9.84 24.07 -12.73
C ILE A 341 -10.83 23.56 -11.70
N TYR A 342 -11.10 24.33 -10.65
CA TYR A 342 -12.03 23.96 -9.60
C TYR A 342 -13.46 23.77 -10.13
N GLU A 343 -13.98 24.74 -10.90
CA GLU A 343 -15.30 24.67 -11.49
C GLU A 343 -15.42 23.51 -12.50
N SER A 344 -14.39 23.35 -13.35
CA SER A 344 -14.38 22.31 -14.37
C SER A 344 -14.29 20.92 -13.76
N LEU A 345 -13.46 20.76 -12.73
CA LEU A 345 -13.29 19.49 -12.01
C LEU A 345 -14.56 19.15 -11.21
N SER A 346 -15.15 20.12 -10.51
CA SER A 346 -16.41 19.94 -9.77
C SER A 346 -17.54 19.53 -10.71
N SER A 347 -17.62 20.14 -11.90
CA SER A 347 -18.61 19.75 -12.92
C SER A 347 -18.39 18.34 -13.46
N ALA A 348 -17.14 17.91 -13.67
CA ALA A 348 -16.85 16.55 -14.13
C ALA A 348 -17.17 15.52 -13.03
N ILE A 349 -16.78 15.80 -11.78
CA ILE A 349 -17.10 14.97 -10.61
C ILE A 349 -18.61 14.81 -10.43
N GLY A 350 -19.37 15.87 -10.63
CA GLY A 350 -20.83 15.83 -10.51
C GLY A 350 -21.54 14.89 -11.49
N LYS A 351 -20.85 14.37 -12.50
CA LYS A 351 -21.36 13.36 -13.45
C LYS A 351 -21.05 11.92 -13.02
N LEU A 352 -20.17 11.74 -12.02
CA LEU A 352 -19.83 10.43 -11.48
C LEU A 352 -20.90 9.98 -10.50
N ASP A 353 -21.31 8.72 -10.63
CA ASP A 353 -22.30 8.09 -9.75
C ASP A 353 -21.69 6.83 -9.13
N ALA A 354 -21.54 6.84 -7.82
CA ALA A 354 -21.15 5.69 -7.04
C ALA A 354 -21.70 5.80 -5.63
N THR A 355 -21.89 4.65 -5.01
CA THR A 355 -22.24 4.59 -3.59
C THR A 355 -21.28 3.61 -2.93
N VAL A 356 -20.64 4.05 -1.85
CA VAL A 356 -19.95 3.13 -0.94
C VAL A 356 -20.98 2.09 -0.54
N THR A 357 -20.69 0.84 -0.76
CA THR A 357 -21.52 -0.20 -0.17
C THR A 357 -21.22 -0.15 1.32
N ASP A 358 -22.13 0.40 2.09
CA ASP A 358 -22.13 0.14 3.51
C ASP A 358 -22.24 -1.37 3.66
N PHE A 359 -21.17 -2.01 4.10
CA PHE A 359 -21.41 -3.12 4.97
C PHE A 359 -22.07 -2.42 6.18
N GLU A 360 -23.35 -2.64 6.40
CA GLU A 360 -23.93 -2.39 7.69
C GLU A 360 -23.05 -3.17 8.68
N ILE A 361 -22.03 -2.49 9.21
CA ILE A 361 -21.64 -2.72 10.58
C ILE A 361 -22.89 -2.21 11.27
N GLU A 362 -23.82 -3.12 11.58
CA GLU A 362 -24.83 -2.83 12.58
C GLU A 362 -24.06 -2.13 13.69
N GLU A 363 -24.31 -0.82 13.85
CA GLU A 363 -23.74 -0.11 14.99
C GLU A 363 -24.14 -0.97 16.19
N PRO A 364 -23.17 -1.43 17.01
CA PRO A 364 -23.52 -2.26 18.13
C PRO A 364 -24.62 -1.52 18.89
N GLU A 365 -25.79 -2.13 19.02
CA GLU A 365 -26.81 -1.61 19.90
C GLU A 365 -26.10 -1.35 21.24
N GLU A 366 -26.38 -0.25 21.96
CA GLU A 366 -25.66 0.27 23.13
C GLU A 366 -25.38 -0.77 24.25
N ASN A 367 -25.62 -2.08 24.02
CA ASN A 367 -25.45 -3.21 24.92
C ASN A 367 -24.62 -4.38 24.34
N GLU A 368 -23.90 -4.25 23.21
CA GLU A 368 -23.02 -5.35 22.76
C GLU A 368 -21.82 -5.48 23.70
N GLU A 369 -21.69 -6.66 24.28
CA GLU A 369 -20.50 -7.03 25.05
C GLU A 369 -19.31 -7.11 24.10
N ILE A 370 -18.43 -6.10 24.17
CA ILE A 370 -17.21 -6.02 23.37
C ILE A 370 -16.05 -6.43 24.27
N ILE A 371 -15.27 -7.41 23.82
CA ILE A 371 -14.07 -7.87 24.54
C ILE A 371 -12.82 -7.66 23.67
N GLU A 372 -11.67 -7.62 24.30
CA GLU A 372 -10.38 -7.58 23.60
C GLU A 372 -10.18 -8.86 22.78
N ALA A 373 -9.64 -8.72 21.56
CA ALA A 373 -9.45 -9.84 20.67
C ALA A 373 -8.38 -10.80 21.19
N ASN A 374 -8.74 -12.09 21.27
CA ASN A 374 -7.78 -13.16 21.49
C ASN A 374 -6.85 -13.26 20.24
N PRO A 375 -5.52 -13.16 20.39
CA PRO A 375 -4.56 -13.28 19.29
C PRO A 375 -4.71 -14.57 18.46
N ASP A 376 -5.10 -15.67 19.11
CA ASP A 376 -5.23 -16.99 18.49
C ASP A 376 -6.48 -17.12 17.59
N VAL A 377 -7.43 -16.20 17.71
CA VAL A 377 -8.61 -16.16 16.84
C VAL A 377 -8.27 -15.34 15.61
N ARG A 378 -8.47 -15.91 14.43
CA ARG A 378 -8.22 -15.20 13.16
C ARG A 378 -9.14 -13.99 13.00
N ASN A 379 -8.62 -12.92 12.41
CA ASN A 379 -9.40 -11.72 12.13
C ASN A 379 -10.53 -12.03 11.12
N PHE A 380 -11.69 -11.41 11.33
CA PHE A 380 -12.93 -11.61 10.54
C PHE A 380 -13.45 -13.06 10.57
N THR A 381 -13.35 -13.72 11.71
CA THR A 381 -13.93 -15.05 11.91
C THR A 381 -14.83 -15.12 13.12
N TYR A 382 -15.80 -16.03 13.05
CA TYR A 382 -16.62 -16.43 14.20
C TYR A 382 -15.82 -17.31 15.14
N THR A 383 -16.09 -17.20 16.43
CA THR A 383 -15.55 -18.11 17.46
C THR A 383 -16.48 -18.20 18.65
N PHE A 384 -16.41 -19.32 19.38
CA PHE A 384 -17.13 -19.51 20.62
C PHE A 384 -16.19 -19.37 21.82
N LEU A 385 -16.52 -18.45 22.72
CA LEU A 385 -15.85 -18.29 24.02
C LEU A 385 -16.89 -18.38 25.12
N ASP A 386 -16.66 -19.26 26.10
CA ASP A 386 -17.56 -19.50 27.24
C ASP A 386 -19.03 -19.75 26.83
N GLY A 387 -19.21 -20.39 25.66
CA GLY A 387 -20.55 -20.73 25.14
C GLY A 387 -21.27 -19.58 24.42
N LYS A 388 -20.66 -18.42 24.32
CA LYS A 388 -21.15 -17.26 23.58
C LYS A 388 -20.46 -17.16 22.24
N LEU A 389 -21.20 -16.72 21.20
CA LEU A 389 -20.67 -16.52 19.84
C LEU A 389 -20.13 -15.10 19.69
N TYR A 390 -18.87 -15.01 19.29
CA TYR A 390 -18.21 -13.75 18.97
C TYR A 390 -17.73 -13.73 17.52
N PHE A 391 -17.68 -12.53 16.97
CA PHE A 391 -17.04 -12.26 15.69
C PHE A 391 -15.86 -11.34 15.91
N ARG A 392 -14.64 -11.76 15.51
CA ARG A 392 -13.44 -10.93 15.63
C ARG A 392 -13.37 -9.92 14.51
N GLN A 393 -13.22 -8.66 14.89
CA GLN A 393 -12.96 -7.57 13.96
C GLN A 393 -11.79 -6.72 14.49
N ASN A 394 -10.63 -6.92 13.90
CA ASN A 394 -9.37 -6.27 14.30
C ASN A 394 -8.96 -6.60 15.75
N SER A 395 -8.85 -5.59 16.60
CA SER A 395 -8.43 -5.74 18.00
C SER A 395 -9.59 -6.03 18.96
N GLN A 396 -10.80 -6.22 18.46
CA GLN A 396 -12.00 -6.41 19.27
C GLN A 396 -12.79 -7.63 18.80
N MET A 397 -13.56 -8.20 19.75
CA MET A 397 -14.50 -9.28 19.48
C MET A 397 -15.89 -8.85 19.94
N TYR A 398 -16.83 -8.96 19.02
CA TYR A 398 -18.22 -8.52 19.18
C TYR A 398 -19.09 -9.72 19.46
N LEU A 399 -19.86 -9.68 20.54
CA LEU A 399 -20.88 -10.69 20.83
C LEU A 399 -21.90 -10.67 19.71
N LYS A 400 -22.23 -11.83 19.15
CA LYS A 400 -23.23 -11.97 18.10
C LYS A 400 -24.37 -12.85 18.61
N GLU A 401 -25.60 -12.34 18.46
CA GLU A 401 -26.82 -13.07 18.79
C GLU A 401 -27.54 -13.47 17.52
N TYR A 402 -27.68 -14.76 17.29
CA TYR A 402 -28.40 -15.32 16.15
C TYR A 402 -29.54 -16.23 16.64
N PRO A 403 -30.58 -16.48 15.80
CA PRO A 403 -31.54 -17.52 16.11
C PRO A 403 -30.83 -18.85 16.34
N ARG A 404 -31.29 -19.62 17.34
CA ARG A 404 -30.65 -20.83 17.80
C ARG A 404 -30.20 -21.81 16.70
N THR A 405 -31.02 -21.93 15.64
CA THR A 405 -30.69 -22.80 14.49
C THR A 405 -29.52 -22.26 13.64
N ALA A 406 -29.34 -20.93 13.56
CA ALA A 406 -28.20 -20.32 12.87
C ALA A 406 -26.94 -20.42 13.72
N GLU A 407 -27.04 -20.18 15.03
CA GLU A 407 -25.94 -20.31 15.97
C GLU A 407 -25.41 -21.75 16.05
N GLU A 408 -26.29 -22.77 16.11
CA GLU A 408 -25.92 -24.18 16.05
C GLU A 408 -25.16 -24.52 14.73
N ARG A 409 -25.58 -23.94 13.61
CA ARG A 409 -24.92 -24.08 12.31
C ARG A 409 -23.51 -23.49 12.30
N ILE A 410 -23.40 -22.25 12.78
CA ILE A 410 -22.11 -21.54 12.89
C ILE A 410 -21.15 -22.32 13.78
N LYS A 411 -21.65 -22.88 14.88
CA LYS A 411 -20.86 -23.68 15.79
C LYS A 411 -20.23 -24.90 15.11
N VAL A 412 -21.01 -25.66 14.37
CA VAL A 412 -20.49 -26.86 13.69
C VAL A 412 -19.55 -26.48 12.53
N LEU A 413 -19.84 -25.38 11.82
CA LEU A 413 -18.93 -24.87 10.78
C LEU A 413 -17.59 -24.38 11.37
N ASP A 414 -17.60 -23.76 12.55
CA ASP A 414 -16.38 -23.39 13.28
C ASP A 414 -15.56 -24.64 13.68
N GLU A 415 -16.24 -25.71 14.10
CA GLU A 415 -15.58 -26.99 14.40
C GLU A 415 -14.95 -27.61 13.12
N ILE A 416 -15.68 -27.66 12.00
CA ILE A 416 -15.18 -28.14 10.71
C ILE A 416 -13.99 -27.30 10.24
N ARG A 417 -14.07 -25.98 10.37
CA ARG A 417 -12.97 -25.06 10.06
C ARG A 417 -11.71 -25.38 10.84
N LYS A 418 -11.83 -25.58 12.16
CA LYS A 418 -10.70 -25.94 13.01
C LYS A 418 -10.08 -27.29 12.62
N LEU A 419 -10.90 -28.27 12.31
CA LEU A 419 -10.43 -29.58 11.81
C LEU A 419 -9.74 -29.47 10.46
N THR A 420 -10.29 -28.68 9.54
CA THR A 420 -9.69 -28.44 8.23
C THR A 420 -8.34 -27.76 8.33
N ARG A 421 -8.23 -26.72 9.17
CA ARG A 421 -6.96 -26.04 9.42
C ARG A 421 -5.93 -26.95 10.08
N ASN A 422 -6.35 -27.75 11.05
CA ASN A 422 -5.46 -28.74 11.65
C ASN A 422 -4.96 -29.77 10.62
N LEU A 423 -5.83 -30.24 9.73
CA LEU A 423 -5.44 -31.16 8.65
C LEU A 423 -4.45 -30.52 7.66
N ILE A 424 -4.62 -29.23 7.34
CA ILE A 424 -3.67 -28.48 6.53
C ILE A 424 -2.32 -28.33 7.27
N ASP A 425 -2.34 -27.96 8.55
CA ASP A 425 -1.14 -27.74 9.36
C ASP A 425 -0.28 -29.00 9.50
N ILE A 426 -0.90 -30.15 9.82
CA ILE A 426 -0.17 -31.41 9.92
C ILE A 426 0.43 -31.86 8.57
N GLN A 427 -0.29 -31.67 7.46
CA GLN A 427 0.24 -32.00 6.15
C GLN A 427 1.41 -31.07 5.77
N THR A 428 1.33 -29.79 6.09
CA THR A 428 2.38 -28.78 5.82
C THR A 428 3.65 -29.07 6.62
N LYS A 429 3.51 -29.45 7.89
CA LYS A 429 4.64 -29.80 8.78
C LYS A 429 5.23 -31.18 8.53
N GLY A 430 4.51 -32.02 7.82
CA GLY A 430 4.80 -33.43 7.63
C GLY A 430 4.17 -34.28 8.76
N CYS A 431 3.40 -35.27 8.37
CA CYS A 431 2.71 -36.19 9.29
C CYS A 431 2.87 -37.64 8.83
N SER A 432 2.68 -38.57 9.75
CA SER A 432 2.59 -39.99 9.41
C SER A 432 1.28 -40.32 8.70
N GLU A 433 1.23 -41.42 7.95
CA GLU A 433 -0.01 -41.90 7.31
C GLU A 433 -1.13 -42.15 8.35
N GLU A 434 -0.78 -42.61 9.55
CA GLU A 434 -1.73 -42.88 10.62
C GLU A 434 -2.34 -41.57 11.17
N GLU A 435 -1.52 -40.53 11.40
CA GLU A 435 -2.00 -39.19 11.83
C GLU A 435 -2.89 -38.55 10.79
N LEU A 436 -2.46 -38.61 9.51
CA LEU A 436 -3.24 -38.09 8.40
C LEU A 436 -4.61 -38.74 8.33
N LYS A 437 -4.65 -40.06 8.37
CA LYS A 437 -5.88 -40.84 8.28
C LYS A 437 -6.82 -40.57 9.47
N ASN A 438 -6.29 -40.50 10.66
CA ASN A 438 -7.08 -40.17 11.86
C ASN A 438 -7.71 -38.76 11.75
N CYS A 439 -6.96 -37.75 11.31
CA CYS A 439 -7.49 -36.41 11.11
C CYS A 439 -8.55 -36.37 10.01
N GLN A 440 -8.35 -37.13 8.92
CA GLN A 440 -9.33 -37.26 7.84
C GLN A 440 -10.62 -37.95 8.31
N GLU A 441 -10.54 -39.00 9.11
CA GLU A 441 -11.71 -39.69 9.68
C GLU A 441 -12.52 -38.74 10.55
N ILE A 442 -11.89 -38.00 11.46
CA ILE A 442 -12.56 -37.03 12.33
C ILE A 442 -13.25 -35.91 11.50
N LEU A 443 -12.57 -35.41 10.49
CA LEU A 443 -13.14 -34.37 9.61
C LEU A 443 -14.32 -34.94 8.80
N ASN A 444 -14.21 -36.16 8.27
CA ASN A 444 -15.27 -36.86 7.55
C ASN A 444 -16.53 -37.02 8.39
N ASP A 445 -16.39 -37.54 9.63
CA ASP A 445 -17.50 -37.76 10.51
C ASP A 445 -18.24 -36.46 10.84
N LYS A 446 -17.47 -35.38 11.09
CA LYS A 446 -18.05 -34.09 11.44
C LYS A 446 -18.72 -33.42 10.24
N TYR A 447 -18.13 -33.54 9.06
CA TYR A 447 -18.73 -33.07 7.81
C TYR A 447 -20.01 -33.82 7.48
N ASP A 448 -20.04 -35.15 7.60
CA ASP A 448 -21.24 -35.97 7.35
C ASP A 448 -22.36 -35.66 8.34
N GLU A 449 -22.04 -35.45 9.61
CA GLU A 449 -23.02 -35.00 10.62
C GLU A 449 -23.64 -33.65 10.20
N PHE A 450 -22.80 -32.72 9.76
CA PHE A 450 -23.25 -31.40 9.33
C PHE A 450 -24.15 -31.48 8.08
N VAL A 451 -23.69 -32.16 7.03
CA VAL A 451 -24.43 -32.25 5.78
C VAL A 451 -25.76 -32.97 5.93
N ASN A 452 -25.80 -34.03 6.72
CA ASN A 452 -27.04 -34.76 7.03
C ASN A 452 -28.08 -33.86 7.72
N LYS A 453 -27.65 -32.89 8.53
CA LYS A 453 -28.55 -32.02 9.30
C LYS A 453 -28.88 -30.72 8.57
N TYR A 454 -27.92 -30.15 7.87
CA TYR A 454 -28.00 -28.78 7.34
C TYR A 454 -27.83 -28.67 5.83
N GLY A 455 -27.55 -29.77 5.13
CA GLY A 455 -27.21 -29.77 3.70
C GLY A 455 -25.78 -29.31 3.43
N ALA A 456 -25.41 -29.24 2.15
CA ALA A 456 -24.07 -28.87 1.71
C ALA A 456 -23.61 -27.51 2.28
N ILE A 457 -22.32 -27.39 2.57
CA ILE A 457 -21.71 -26.13 3.07
C ILE A 457 -22.01 -24.98 2.09
N THR A 458 -21.93 -25.25 0.80
CA THR A 458 -22.19 -24.28 -0.28
C THR A 458 -23.68 -23.96 -0.48
N SER A 459 -24.61 -24.58 0.30
CA SER A 459 -26.03 -24.28 0.20
C SER A 459 -26.34 -22.83 0.59
N LYS A 460 -27.37 -22.22 -0.03
CA LYS A 460 -27.78 -20.82 0.24
C LYS A 460 -28.05 -20.53 1.72
N ALA A 461 -28.49 -21.52 2.49
CA ALA A 461 -28.79 -21.34 3.90
C ALA A 461 -27.51 -21.30 4.77
N ASN A 462 -26.52 -22.10 4.42
CA ASN A 462 -25.22 -22.13 5.07
C ASN A 462 -24.37 -20.93 4.64
N ASP A 463 -24.43 -20.54 3.37
CA ASP A 463 -23.84 -19.29 2.87
C ASP A 463 -24.31 -18.08 3.67
N ARG A 464 -25.61 -17.90 3.86
CA ARG A 464 -26.16 -16.79 4.64
C ARG A 464 -25.70 -16.76 6.09
N ALA A 465 -25.43 -17.92 6.69
CA ALA A 465 -25.04 -18.03 8.08
C ALA A 465 -23.54 -17.77 8.29
N PHE A 466 -22.68 -18.04 7.28
CA PHE A 466 -21.23 -18.09 7.50
C PHE A 466 -20.40 -17.34 6.46
N ARG A 467 -20.99 -16.73 5.43
CA ARG A 467 -20.27 -16.01 4.36
C ARG A 467 -19.42 -14.85 4.85
N ASP A 468 -19.74 -14.27 6.00
CA ASP A 468 -18.97 -13.17 6.59
C ASP A 468 -17.69 -13.65 7.27
N ASP A 469 -17.54 -14.96 7.50
CA ASP A 469 -16.33 -15.56 8.02
C ASP A 469 -15.24 -15.64 6.97
N ALA A 470 -14.05 -15.13 7.28
CA ALA A 470 -12.91 -15.10 6.37
C ALA A 470 -12.45 -16.49 5.90
N ASP A 471 -12.83 -17.54 6.60
CA ASP A 471 -12.53 -18.92 6.24
C ASP A 471 -13.68 -19.64 5.51
N TYR A 472 -14.77 -18.95 5.22
CA TYR A 472 -15.88 -19.56 4.46
C TYR A 472 -15.44 -20.11 3.09
N PRO A 473 -14.59 -19.41 2.30
CA PRO A 473 -14.05 -19.98 1.06
C PRO A 473 -13.23 -21.26 1.27
N LEU A 474 -12.51 -21.36 2.40
CA LEU A 474 -11.80 -22.58 2.76
C LEU A 474 -12.78 -23.73 3.02
N LEU A 475 -13.88 -23.48 3.70
CA LEU A 475 -14.91 -24.49 3.93
C LEU A 475 -15.61 -24.90 2.65
N CYS A 476 -15.89 -23.96 1.74
CA CYS A 476 -16.43 -24.26 0.43
C CYS A 476 -15.50 -25.14 -0.42
N SER A 477 -14.18 -25.06 -0.23
CA SER A 477 -13.22 -25.91 -0.95
C SER A 477 -13.24 -27.38 -0.51
N LEU A 478 -13.97 -27.72 0.55
CA LEU A 478 -14.24 -29.11 0.95
C LEU A 478 -15.27 -29.80 0.04
N GLU A 479 -15.95 -29.04 -0.81
CA GLU A 479 -17.00 -29.51 -1.70
C GLU A 479 -16.63 -29.25 -3.16
N ASN A 480 -16.82 -30.26 -4.01
CA ASN A 480 -16.80 -30.14 -5.46
C ASN A 480 -18.25 -30.16 -5.95
N MET A 481 -18.64 -29.18 -6.77
CA MET A 481 -19.97 -29.11 -7.38
C MET A 481 -19.81 -29.36 -8.88
N ASP A 482 -20.59 -30.29 -9.41
CA ASP A 482 -20.63 -30.56 -10.84
C ASP A 482 -21.58 -29.63 -11.60
N GLU A 483 -21.68 -29.78 -12.92
CA GLU A 483 -22.54 -28.97 -13.79
C GLU A 483 -24.03 -29.14 -13.48
N ASP A 484 -24.44 -30.27 -12.90
CA ASP A 484 -25.81 -30.59 -12.51
C ASP A 484 -26.15 -30.08 -11.09
N GLY A 485 -25.16 -29.55 -10.36
CA GLY A 485 -25.30 -29.02 -8.99
C GLY A 485 -25.20 -30.10 -7.91
N GLU A 486 -24.76 -31.31 -8.25
CA GLU A 486 -24.46 -32.38 -7.30
C GLU A 486 -23.17 -32.07 -6.55
N VAL A 487 -23.20 -32.21 -5.22
CA VAL A 487 -22.06 -31.90 -4.34
C VAL A 487 -21.36 -33.18 -3.90
N THR A 488 -20.06 -33.25 -4.11
CA THR A 488 -19.20 -34.33 -3.67
C THR A 488 -18.05 -33.85 -2.78
N LYS A 489 -17.51 -34.70 -1.91
CA LYS A 489 -16.38 -34.36 -1.05
C LYS A 489 -15.11 -34.17 -1.86
N ALA A 490 -14.32 -33.14 -1.50
CA ALA A 490 -13.02 -32.87 -2.11
C ALA A 490 -11.97 -33.93 -1.72
N ASP A 491 -10.89 -33.97 -2.48
CA ASP A 491 -9.78 -34.91 -2.30
C ASP A 491 -9.15 -34.92 -0.90
N MET A 492 -9.20 -33.81 -0.20
CA MET A 492 -8.64 -33.64 1.16
C MET A 492 -9.20 -34.68 2.16
N PHE A 493 -10.41 -35.16 1.95
CA PHE A 493 -11.02 -36.16 2.82
C PHE A 493 -10.42 -37.57 2.68
N TYR A 494 -9.71 -37.84 1.58
CA TYR A 494 -9.32 -39.22 1.23
C TYR A 494 -7.84 -39.40 1.00
N LYS A 495 -7.11 -38.33 0.64
CA LYS A 495 -5.70 -38.39 0.30
C LYS A 495 -4.93 -37.17 0.79
N GLN A 496 -3.63 -37.31 0.86
CA GLN A 496 -2.75 -36.16 1.11
C GLN A 496 -2.81 -35.20 -0.06
N THR A 497 -3.16 -33.94 0.22
CA THR A 497 -3.28 -32.85 -0.79
C THR A 497 -2.16 -31.83 -0.72
N ILE A 498 -1.47 -31.77 0.43
CA ILE A 498 -0.36 -30.84 0.68
C ILE A 498 0.89 -31.67 0.99
N LYS A 499 1.98 -31.38 0.29
CA LYS A 499 3.29 -31.95 0.63
C LYS A 499 3.95 -31.06 1.68
N PRO A 500 4.63 -31.65 2.68
CA PRO A 500 5.39 -30.86 3.64
C PRO A 500 6.44 -30.02 2.91
N GLU A 501 6.68 -28.82 3.40
CA GLU A 501 7.81 -28.04 2.95
C GLU A 501 9.09 -28.82 3.24
N VAL A 502 9.90 -28.99 2.21
CA VAL A 502 11.24 -29.55 2.38
C VAL A 502 12.09 -28.44 2.98
N THR A 503 12.33 -28.51 4.27
CA THR A 503 13.34 -27.64 4.90
C THR A 503 14.70 -28.00 4.30
N ILE A 504 15.32 -27.04 3.68
CA ILE A 504 16.67 -27.20 3.14
C ILE A 504 17.62 -26.90 4.29
N ASP A 505 18.15 -27.94 4.91
CA ASP A 505 19.02 -27.81 6.07
C ASP A 505 20.47 -27.48 5.68
N ARG A 506 20.84 -27.66 4.42
CA ARG A 506 22.21 -27.44 3.93
C ARG A 506 22.26 -27.08 2.45
N VAL A 507 23.11 -26.11 2.11
CA VAL A 507 23.45 -25.72 0.72
C VAL A 507 24.95 -25.54 0.58
N GLU A 508 25.46 -25.76 -0.63
CA GLU A 508 26.89 -25.72 -0.95
C GLU A 508 27.35 -24.33 -1.46
N THR A 509 26.41 -23.52 -1.95
CA THR A 509 26.73 -22.20 -2.52
C THR A 509 26.03 -21.08 -1.77
N ALA A 510 26.70 -19.93 -1.66
CA ALA A 510 26.15 -18.72 -1.04
C ALA A 510 24.93 -18.21 -1.79
N VAL A 511 24.87 -18.38 -3.11
CA VAL A 511 23.73 -17.96 -3.95
C VAL A 511 22.47 -18.80 -3.65
N GLU A 512 22.62 -20.11 -3.42
CA GLU A 512 21.51 -20.95 -2.98
C GLU A 512 21.02 -20.51 -1.59
N ALA A 513 21.92 -20.24 -0.64
CA ALA A 513 21.56 -19.75 0.68
C ALA A 513 20.79 -18.42 0.59
N LEU A 514 21.20 -17.51 -0.29
CA LEU A 514 20.50 -16.25 -0.54
C LEU A 514 19.10 -16.48 -1.11
N ASN A 515 18.97 -17.35 -2.12
CA ASN A 515 17.68 -17.65 -2.75
C ASN A 515 16.68 -18.23 -1.75
N ILE A 516 17.16 -19.12 -0.86
CA ILE A 516 16.32 -19.71 0.20
C ILE A 516 15.96 -18.65 1.23
N SER A 517 16.91 -17.79 1.65
CA SER A 517 16.64 -16.68 2.55
C SER A 517 15.54 -15.75 2.01
N ILE A 518 15.62 -15.39 0.74
CA ILE A 518 14.59 -14.57 0.10
C ILE A 518 13.25 -15.31 0.00
N SER A 519 13.28 -16.62 -0.26
CA SER A 519 12.06 -17.44 -0.35
C SER A 519 11.34 -17.57 1.00
N GLU A 520 12.11 -17.80 2.09
CA GLU A 520 11.58 -18.10 3.42
C GLU A 520 11.24 -16.82 4.21
N TYR A 521 12.13 -15.82 4.16
CA TYR A 521 12.04 -14.62 5.00
C TYR A 521 11.65 -13.37 4.21
N GLY A 522 11.71 -13.40 2.87
CA GLY A 522 11.48 -12.22 2.04
C GLY A 522 12.60 -11.18 2.09
N GLU A 523 13.72 -11.48 2.77
CA GLU A 523 14.85 -10.58 2.98
C GLU A 523 16.18 -11.32 3.06
N VAL A 524 17.29 -10.59 3.03
CA VAL A 524 18.64 -11.11 3.24
C VAL A 524 18.84 -11.35 4.73
N ASN A 525 18.61 -12.57 5.20
CA ASN A 525 18.81 -12.99 6.59
C ASN A 525 20.15 -13.69 6.76
N VAL A 526 21.20 -12.92 7.08
CA VAL A 526 22.57 -13.43 7.20
C VAL A 526 22.72 -14.56 8.22
N PRO A 527 22.15 -14.48 9.44
CA PRO A 527 22.21 -15.56 10.41
C PRO A 527 21.60 -16.88 9.89
N PHE A 528 20.44 -16.79 9.22
CA PHE A 528 19.83 -17.96 8.61
C PHE A 528 20.69 -18.53 7.49
N MET A 529 21.20 -17.68 6.61
CA MET A 529 22.06 -18.12 5.51
C MET A 529 23.31 -18.83 6.03
N LEU A 530 23.94 -18.34 7.09
CA LEU A 530 25.07 -18.99 7.76
C LEU A 530 24.71 -20.35 8.35
N SER A 531 23.48 -20.52 8.85
CA SER A 531 23.02 -21.78 9.44
C SER A 531 22.86 -22.91 8.43
N ILE A 532 22.61 -22.57 7.14
CA ILE A 532 22.41 -23.55 6.06
C ILE A 532 23.60 -23.63 5.08
N TYR A 533 24.46 -22.62 5.04
CA TYR A 533 25.60 -22.57 4.12
C TYR A 533 26.76 -23.39 4.65
N THR A 534 27.10 -24.43 3.94
CA THR A 534 28.27 -25.29 4.22
C THR A 534 29.06 -25.48 2.92
N PRO A 535 30.04 -24.61 2.67
CA PRO A 535 30.85 -24.69 1.46
C PRO A 535 31.59 -26.02 1.38
N ASP A 536 31.62 -26.65 0.21
CA ASP A 536 32.39 -27.87 -0.01
C ASP A 536 33.88 -27.58 0.15
N ILE A 537 34.45 -28.01 1.28
CA ILE A 537 35.89 -27.86 1.58
C ILE A 537 36.60 -29.09 1.03
N ASN A 538 36.53 -29.35 -0.24
CA ASN A 538 37.38 -30.31 -0.91
C ASN A 538 38.81 -29.70 -1.06
N GLY A 539 39.62 -29.77 -0.03
CA GLY A 539 41.03 -29.37 -0.11
C GLY A 539 41.74 -28.94 1.17
N TYR A 540 41.15 -29.07 2.34
CA TYR A 540 41.87 -28.79 3.59
C TYR A 540 42.11 -30.06 4.40
N ASP A 541 43.41 -30.37 4.59
CA ASP A 541 43.93 -31.45 5.44
C ASP A 541 43.40 -31.34 6.88
N GLU A 542 42.70 -32.36 7.34
CA GLU A 542 42.21 -32.52 8.73
C GLU A 542 43.30 -32.69 9.78
N GLU A 543 44.60 -32.62 9.41
CA GLU A 543 45.72 -32.94 10.33
C GLU A 543 46.37 -31.75 11.04
N LYS A 544 45.89 -30.49 10.91
CA LYS A 544 46.56 -29.34 11.54
C LYS A 544 45.66 -28.36 12.28
N ASN A 545 44.78 -28.78 13.15
CA ASN A 545 44.32 -27.85 14.21
C ASN A 545 43.58 -28.57 15.37
N ASN A 546 44.36 -29.36 16.14
CA ASN A 546 44.05 -29.62 17.53
C ASN A 546 44.83 -28.62 18.37
N ASN A 547 44.33 -27.41 18.52
CA ASN A 547 44.62 -26.48 19.64
C ASN A 547 44.02 -25.10 19.29
N PHE A 548 42.99 -24.74 19.92
CA PHE A 548 42.51 -23.44 20.38
C PHE A 548 40.98 -23.34 20.34
N SER A 549 40.45 -23.27 21.52
CA SER A 549 39.10 -22.86 21.84
C SER A 549 38.88 -21.37 21.48
N ASP A 550 38.32 -21.10 20.33
CA ASP A 550 37.79 -19.77 19.99
C ASP A 550 36.59 -19.96 19.02
N GLU A 551 35.42 -20.26 19.60
CA GLU A 551 34.15 -20.38 18.88
C GLU A 551 33.80 -19.07 18.12
N ASN A 552 34.25 -17.92 18.57
CA ASN A 552 33.93 -16.61 17.96
C ASN A 552 34.80 -16.27 16.71
N ARG A 553 35.87 -17.00 16.40
CA ARG A 553 36.71 -16.73 15.23
C ARG A 553 36.32 -17.49 13.99
N SER A 554 35.58 -18.59 14.11
CA SER A 554 35.08 -19.35 12.97
C SER A 554 33.89 -18.62 12.29
N ASP A 555 33.01 -18.06 13.08
CA ASP A 555 31.76 -17.43 12.58
C ASP A 555 32.03 -16.16 11.77
N ASP A 556 33.02 -15.36 12.15
CA ASP A 556 33.40 -14.14 11.41
C ASP A 556 34.08 -14.45 10.07
N ALA A 557 34.85 -15.52 9.99
CA ALA A 557 35.50 -15.94 8.74
C ALA A 557 34.48 -16.54 7.76
N GLU A 558 33.50 -17.30 8.24
CA GLU A 558 32.44 -17.87 7.44
C GLU A 558 31.48 -16.77 6.93
N ARG A 559 31.17 -15.80 7.78
CA ARG A 559 30.41 -14.61 7.40
C ARG A 559 31.10 -13.81 6.30
N GLN A 560 32.39 -13.53 6.46
CA GLN A 560 33.16 -12.81 5.45
C GLN A 560 33.17 -13.56 4.11
N LYS A 561 33.35 -14.88 4.15
CA LYS A 561 33.33 -15.72 2.96
C LYS A 561 31.95 -15.68 2.26
N LEU A 562 30.86 -15.83 3.02
CA LEU A 562 29.49 -15.76 2.51
C LEU A 562 29.24 -14.40 1.82
N ILE A 563 29.59 -13.29 2.46
CA ILE A 563 29.42 -11.94 1.93
C ILE A 563 30.30 -11.71 0.69
N GLU A 564 31.54 -12.20 0.69
CA GLU A 564 32.44 -12.07 -0.46
C GLU A 564 31.89 -12.82 -1.69
N GLU A 565 31.37 -14.03 -1.51
CA GLU A 565 30.75 -14.82 -2.58
C GLU A 565 29.46 -14.17 -3.11
N LEU A 566 28.76 -13.40 -2.29
CA LEU A 566 27.55 -12.67 -2.68
C LEU A 566 27.83 -11.24 -3.16
N ARG A 567 29.08 -10.87 -3.34
CA ARG A 567 29.48 -9.55 -3.79
C ARG A 567 28.82 -9.18 -5.12
N GLY A 568 28.09 -8.07 -5.12
CA GLY A 568 27.32 -7.61 -6.28
C GLY A 568 25.87 -8.14 -6.35
N LEU A 569 25.52 -9.13 -5.51
CA LEU A 569 24.15 -9.62 -5.37
C LEU A 569 23.45 -9.03 -4.14
N ILE A 570 24.23 -8.74 -3.09
CA ILE A 570 23.75 -8.05 -1.89
C ILE A 570 24.59 -6.82 -1.60
N PHE A 571 23.99 -5.83 -0.94
CA PHE A 571 24.61 -4.57 -0.55
C PHE A 571 24.19 -4.19 0.86
N LEU A 572 25.10 -3.60 1.61
CA LEU A 572 24.81 -3.09 2.94
C LEU A 572 24.15 -1.70 2.82
N ASN A 573 22.93 -1.56 3.31
CA ASN A 573 22.26 -0.27 3.34
C ASN A 573 22.78 0.57 4.51
N PRO A 574 23.46 1.70 4.25
CA PRO A 574 24.08 2.48 5.32
C PRO A 574 23.07 3.11 6.28
N SER A 575 21.81 3.26 5.88
CA SER A 575 20.75 3.76 6.76
C SER A 575 20.20 2.71 7.73
N ARG A 576 20.47 1.42 7.47
CA ARG A 576 20.05 0.28 8.31
C ARG A 576 21.23 -0.40 9.01
N TYR A 577 22.45 0.06 8.73
CA TYR A 577 23.65 -0.48 9.31
C TYR A 577 23.69 -0.27 10.83
N ASN A 578 24.10 -1.32 11.55
CA ASN A 578 24.26 -1.30 13.00
C ASN A 578 25.64 -1.82 13.36
N GLU A 579 26.52 -0.95 13.92
CA GLU A 579 27.90 -1.32 14.31
C GLU A 579 27.94 -2.47 15.34
N ASN A 580 26.89 -2.64 16.13
CA ASN A 580 26.78 -3.70 17.13
C ASN A 580 26.19 -5.01 16.57
N ASN A 581 25.69 -5.00 15.33
CA ASN A 581 25.15 -6.19 14.67
C ASN A 581 25.37 -6.10 13.15
N MET A 582 26.45 -6.71 12.68
CA MET A 582 26.86 -6.70 11.28
C MET A 582 25.97 -7.56 10.34
N ASP A 583 25.01 -8.30 10.89
CA ASP A 583 24.08 -9.13 10.13
C ASP A 583 22.84 -8.36 9.64
N VAL A 584 22.67 -7.13 10.13
CA VAL A 584 21.50 -6.29 9.82
C VAL A 584 21.83 -5.25 8.74
N GLY A 585 20.86 -4.99 7.88
CA GLY A 585 20.97 -3.94 6.86
C GLY A 585 21.40 -4.42 5.49
N TRP A 586 21.56 -5.72 5.29
CA TRP A 586 21.83 -6.29 3.98
C TRP A 586 20.58 -6.33 3.13
N GLU A 587 20.68 -5.89 1.89
CA GLU A 587 19.60 -5.85 0.90
C GLU A 587 20.08 -6.51 -0.40
N THR A 588 19.16 -7.13 -1.15
CA THR A 588 19.47 -7.59 -2.51
C THR A 588 19.83 -6.40 -3.41
N ALA A 589 20.51 -6.65 -4.52
CA ALA A 589 20.84 -5.61 -5.50
C ALA A 589 19.58 -4.86 -5.99
N ASP A 590 18.49 -5.59 -6.24
CA ASP A 590 17.22 -5.00 -6.68
C ASP A 590 16.59 -4.11 -5.61
N GLU A 591 16.62 -4.55 -4.37
CA GLU A 591 16.12 -3.77 -3.22
C GLU A 591 17.00 -2.55 -2.97
N TYR A 592 18.32 -2.73 -2.91
CA TYR A 592 19.27 -1.65 -2.68
C TYR A 592 19.21 -0.56 -3.74
N LEU A 593 19.08 -0.94 -5.01
CA LEU A 593 18.99 -0.04 -6.16
C LEU A 593 17.57 0.48 -6.41
N SER A 594 16.61 0.19 -5.55
CA SER A 594 15.25 0.75 -5.57
C SER A 594 15.09 1.91 -4.58
N GLY A 595 14.01 2.67 -4.70
CA GLY A 595 13.72 3.78 -3.81
C GLY A 595 14.68 4.96 -3.99
N ASN A 596 15.10 5.58 -2.88
CA ASN A 596 15.99 6.75 -2.90
C ASN A 596 17.47 6.34 -2.96
N VAL A 597 17.91 5.83 -4.10
CA VAL A 597 19.29 5.36 -4.33
C VAL A 597 20.33 6.46 -4.11
N ARG A 598 19.99 7.73 -4.39
CA ARG A 598 20.89 8.87 -4.17
C ARG A 598 21.19 9.10 -2.69
N SER A 599 20.17 8.94 -1.84
CA SER A 599 20.35 9.05 -0.38
C SER A 599 21.20 7.90 0.14
N LYS A 600 20.97 6.69 -0.32
CA LYS A 600 21.79 5.51 0.03
C LYS A 600 23.25 5.71 -0.38
N LEU A 601 23.49 6.22 -1.59
CA LEU A 601 24.85 6.50 -2.09
C LEU A 601 25.56 7.62 -1.30
N ALA A 602 24.83 8.62 -0.84
CA ALA A 602 25.41 9.72 -0.06
C ALA A 602 25.79 9.31 1.37
N LEU A 603 25.13 8.29 1.91
CA LEU A 603 25.40 7.73 3.24
C LEU A 603 26.46 6.64 3.20
N ALA A 604 26.64 5.92 2.08
CA ALA A 604 27.68 4.94 1.84
C ALA A 604 29.05 5.61 1.62
#